data_bbd161fa29568d89816389a68b0b1ecb
#
_entry.id   bbd161fa29568d89816389a68b0b1ecb
#
_cell.length_a   1.000
_cell.length_b   1.000
_cell.length_c   1.000
_cell.angle_alpha   90.00
_cell.angle_beta   90.00
_cell.angle_gamma   90.00
#
_symmetry.space_group_name_H-M   'P 1'
#
loop_
_entity.id
_entity.type
_entity.pdbx_description
1 polymer ?
#
loop_
_entity_poly.entity_id
_entity_poly.type
_entity_poly.pdbx_seq_one_letter_code
_entity_poly.pdbx_strand_id
1 'polypeptide(L)'
;MSKTPGIDMSSGSLGQGISAGVGMALGAKLLKKPFRTYVLLGDGESQEGQVWEAAFLAARYRLDNLTVILDYNGLQQFGWQKPGEHMLPPIENPTLKWQAFGWNTLEINGHNIHEFVSAIQASQQTQGKPTIIVAHTTKGKGVSFMEDQFDWHARVPTNDELATALDELGQTGLFQESMAGGQS
;
A
#
# COMPACT_ATOMS: atom_id res chain seq x y z
N MET A 1 -7.02 -8.77 -16.78
CA MET A 1 -7.25 -8.33 -15.43
C MET A 1 -6.90 -9.44 -14.47
N SER A 2 -6.87 -9.21 -13.20
CA SER A 2 -6.11 -9.93 -12.19
C SER A 2 -6.14 -11.46 -12.30
N LYS A 3 -4.95 -12.08 -12.41
CA LYS A 3 -4.77 -13.52 -12.27
C LYS A 3 -4.52 -13.92 -10.80
N THR A 4 -4.37 -12.93 -9.91
CA THR A 4 -4.09 -13.14 -8.50
C THR A 4 -5.40 -13.24 -7.74
N PRO A 5 -5.67 -14.37 -7.06
CA PRO A 5 -6.89 -14.51 -6.25
C PRO A 5 -6.98 -13.41 -5.20
N GLY A 6 -8.18 -12.83 -5.02
CA GLY A 6 -8.45 -11.78 -4.05
C GLY A 6 -8.11 -10.36 -4.51
N ILE A 7 -7.63 -10.18 -5.74
CA ILE A 7 -7.40 -8.86 -6.33
C ILE A 7 -8.34 -8.66 -7.51
N ASP A 8 -9.30 -7.75 -7.37
CA ASP A 8 -10.29 -7.46 -8.41
C ASP A 8 -9.73 -6.54 -9.49
N MET A 9 -8.85 -5.60 -9.11
CA MET A 9 -8.23 -4.66 -10.03
C MET A 9 -6.82 -4.29 -9.59
N SER A 10 -5.91 -4.18 -10.53
CA SER A 10 -4.56 -3.61 -10.34
C SER A 10 -4.27 -2.61 -11.47
N SER A 11 -3.46 -1.60 -11.18
CA SER A 11 -3.07 -0.57 -12.13
C SER A 11 -1.60 -0.19 -11.93
N GLY A 12 -0.85 -0.05 -13.02
CA GLY A 12 0.50 0.53 -13.03
C GLY A 12 0.49 2.05 -13.19
N SER A 13 -0.67 2.64 -13.51
CA SER A 13 -0.83 4.09 -13.55
C SER A 13 -1.17 4.60 -12.15
N LEU A 14 -0.23 5.34 -11.54
CA LEU A 14 -0.35 5.82 -10.17
C LEU A 14 -1.58 6.73 -10.01
N GLY A 15 -2.24 6.63 -8.86
CA GLY A 15 -3.44 7.38 -8.50
C GLY A 15 -4.75 6.84 -9.09
N GLN A 16 -4.72 5.91 -10.06
CA GLN A 16 -5.94 5.38 -10.69
C GLN A 16 -6.71 4.41 -9.77
N GLY A 17 -5.99 3.64 -8.98
CA GLY A 17 -6.59 2.60 -8.13
C GLY A 17 -7.62 3.14 -7.15
N ILE A 18 -7.33 4.25 -6.50
CA ILE A 18 -8.25 4.86 -5.53
C ILE A 18 -9.53 5.39 -6.20
N SER A 19 -9.43 5.97 -7.40
CA SER A 19 -10.60 6.45 -8.13
C SER A 19 -11.53 5.31 -8.54
N ALA A 20 -10.95 4.18 -8.99
CA ALA A 20 -11.73 2.97 -9.27
C ALA A 20 -12.40 2.44 -7.99
N GLY A 21 -11.66 2.41 -6.86
CA GLY A 21 -12.17 2.01 -5.55
C GLY A 21 -13.33 2.88 -5.08
N VAL A 22 -13.25 4.19 -5.26
CA VAL A 22 -14.36 5.14 -4.99
C VAL A 22 -15.57 4.79 -5.83
N GLY A 23 -15.38 4.53 -7.14
CA GLY A 23 -16.46 4.11 -8.04
C GLY A 23 -17.13 2.82 -7.59
N MET A 24 -16.35 1.80 -7.21
CA MET A 24 -16.85 0.53 -6.69
C MET A 24 -17.65 0.71 -5.41
N ALA A 25 -17.11 1.46 -4.43
CA ALA A 25 -17.77 1.71 -3.15
C ALA A 25 -19.07 2.49 -3.33
N LEU A 26 -19.09 3.50 -4.21
CA LEU A 26 -20.29 4.26 -4.55
C LEU A 26 -21.32 3.37 -5.23
N GLY A 27 -20.90 2.56 -6.20
CA GLY A 27 -21.75 1.59 -6.89
C GLY A 27 -22.39 0.60 -5.93
N ALA A 28 -21.64 0.09 -4.94
CA ALA A 28 -22.18 -0.79 -3.89
C ALA A 28 -23.33 -0.11 -3.13
N LYS A 29 -23.14 1.16 -2.71
CA LYS A 29 -24.19 1.92 -2.00
C LYS A 29 -25.42 2.16 -2.88
N LEU A 30 -25.23 2.57 -4.12
CA LEU A 30 -26.34 2.81 -5.08
C LEU A 30 -27.13 1.53 -5.34
N LEU A 31 -26.45 0.40 -5.50
CA LEU A 31 -27.06 -0.91 -5.76
C LEU A 31 -27.49 -1.64 -4.48
N LYS A 32 -27.31 -1.02 -3.29
CA LYS A 32 -27.61 -1.62 -1.97
C LYS A 32 -26.94 -2.98 -1.80
N LYS A 33 -25.68 -3.10 -2.25
CA LYS A 33 -24.85 -4.30 -2.07
C LYS A 33 -24.01 -4.19 -0.81
N PRO A 34 -23.83 -5.26 -0.03
CA PRO A 34 -23.16 -5.22 1.28
C PRO A 34 -21.62 -5.28 1.20
N PHE A 35 -21.02 -5.29 0.00
CA PHE A 35 -19.58 -5.42 -0.10
C PHE A 35 -18.83 -4.13 0.28
N ARG A 36 -17.63 -4.31 0.74
CA ARG A 36 -16.67 -3.25 1.06
C ARG A 36 -15.55 -3.23 0.03
N THR A 37 -14.97 -2.07 -0.17
CA THR A 37 -13.86 -1.87 -1.09
C THR A 37 -12.61 -1.54 -0.28
N TYR A 38 -11.51 -2.22 -0.58
CA TYR A 38 -10.19 -1.99 -0.01
C TYR A 38 -9.24 -1.57 -1.12
N VAL A 39 -8.46 -0.52 -0.88
CA VAL A 39 -7.48 0.00 -1.85
C VAL A 39 -6.13 0.06 -1.17
N LEU A 40 -5.10 -0.51 -1.80
CA LEU A 40 -3.71 -0.30 -1.40
C LEU A 40 -3.15 0.88 -2.18
N LEU A 41 -2.56 1.83 -1.47
CA LEU A 41 -2.01 3.08 -1.98
C LEU A 41 -0.57 3.24 -1.48
N GLY A 42 0.37 3.57 -2.36
CA GLY A 42 1.73 3.92 -1.96
C GLY A 42 1.83 5.38 -1.50
N ASP A 43 2.78 5.69 -0.64
CA ASP A 43 3.03 7.06 -0.19
C ASP A 43 3.54 7.97 -1.31
N GLY A 44 4.43 7.48 -2.17
CA GLY A 44 4.83 8.18 -3.40
C GLY A 44 3.67 8.39 -4.38
N GLU A 45 2.78 7.40 -4.51
CA GLU A 45 1.55 7.50 -5.29
C GLU A 45 0.62 8.59 -4.74
N SER A 46 0.66 8.89 -3.45
CA SER A 46 -0.14 9.94 -2.81
C SER A 46 0.19 11.35 -3.31
N GLN A 47 1.27 11.54 -4.07
CA GLN A 47 1.60 12.82 -4.71
C GLN A 47 0.77 13.09 -5.96
N GLU A 48 0.10 12.08 -6.51
CA GLU A 48 -0.80 12.25 -7.65
C GLU A 48 -2.04 13.06 -7.26
N GLY A 49 -2.34 14.13 -8.01
CA GLY A 49 -3.49 15.01 -7.74
C GLY A 49 -4.82 14.23 -7.70
N GLN A 50 -4.95 13.22 -8.56
CA GLN A 50 -6.14 12.38 -8.64
C GLN A 50 -6.43 11.63 -7.32
N VAL A 51 -5.43 11.32 -6.50
CA VAL A 51 -5.63 10.73 -5.16
C VAL A 51 -6.46 11.66 -4.29
N TRP A 52 -6.16 12.95 -4.31
CA TRP A 52 -6.87 13.96 -3.51
C TRP A 52 -8.25 14.29 -4.05
N GLU A 53 -8.43 14.29 -5.37
CA GLU A 53 -9.74 14.38 -6.00
C GLU A 53 -10.65 13.21 -5.58
N ALA A 54 -10.12 11.99 -5.60
CA ALA A 54 -10.83 10.80 -5.14
C ALA A 54 -11.12 10.85 -3.62
N ALA A 55 -10.16 11.34 -2.81
CA ALA A 55 -10.33 11.50 -1.38
C ALA A 55 -11.47 12.46 -1.04
N PHE A 56 -11.54 13.61 -1.74
CA PHE A 56 -12.61 14.58 -1.59
C PHE A 56 -13.97 13.97 -1.94
N LEU A 57 -14.04 13.24 -3.06
CA LEU A 57 -15.28 12.62 -3.53
C LEU A 57 -15.77 11.55 -2.53
N ALA A 58 -14.88 10.70 -2.04
CA ALA A 58 -15.20 9.65 -1.06
C ALA A 58 -15.80 10.23 0.23
N ALA A 59 -15.21 11.31 0.75
CA ALA A 59 -15.73 12.01 1.92
C ALA A 59 -17.09 12.66 1.64
N ARG A 60 -17.24 13.31 0.47
CA ARG A 60 -18.49 13.94 0.04
C ARG A 60 -19.66 12.96 0.02
N TYR A 61 -19.43 11.74 -0.48
CA TYR A 61 -20.46 10.69 -0.56
C TYR A 61 -20.50 9.78 0.69
N ARG A 62 -19.70 10.10 1.73
CA ARG A 62 -19.67 9.36 3.00
C ARG A 62 -19.50 7.85 2.77
N LEU A 63 -18.48 7.49 1.98
CA LEU A 63 -18.24 6.10 1.59
C LEU A 63 -17.62 5.30 2.74
N ASP A 64 -18.39 5.00 3.76
CA ASP A 64 -17.97 4.21 4.93
C ASP A 64 -17.72 2.73 4.62
N ASN A 65 -18.01 2.31 3.42
CA ASN A 65 -17.65 1.01 2.84
C ASN A 65 -16.35 1.04 2.03
N LEU A 66 -15.60 2.15 2.06
CA LEU A 66 -14.26 2.29 1.46
C LEU A 66 -13.21 2.38 2.56
N THR A 67 -12.19 1.52 2.47
CA THR A 67 -10.99 1.57 3.31
C THR A 67 -9.77 1.63 2.40
N VAL A 68 -8.92 2.63 2.59
CA VAL A 68 -7.63 2.75 1.92
C VAL A 68 -6.53 2.35 2.91
N ILE A 69 -5.57 1.56 2.46
CA ILE A 69 -4.36 1.23 3.19
C ILE A 69 -3.22 2.01 2.53
N LEU A 70 -2.60 2.91 3.25
CA LEU A 70 -1.42 3.65 2.79
C LEU A 70 -0.17 2.90 3.24
N ASP A 71 0.58 2.34 2.28
CA ASP A 71 1.93 1.83 2.54
C ASP A 71 2.87 3.02 2.73
N TYR A 72 3.06 3.39 4.00
CA TYR A 72 3.86 4.54 4.39
C TYR A 72 5.27 4.09 4.78
N ASN A 73 6.10 3.87 3.74
CA ASN A 73 7.48 3.44 3.89
C ASN A 73 8.51 4.57 3.79
N GLY A 74 8.06 5.80 3.48
CA GLY A 74 8.91 6.97 3.39
C GLY A 74 9.76 7.06 2.12
N LEU A 75 9.63 6.13 1.18
CA LEU A 75 10.46 6.03 -0.01
C LEU A 75 9.61 6.14 -1.29
N GLN A 76 10.16 6.80 -2.29
CA GLN A 76 9.58 6.88 -3.63
C GLN A 76 10.63 6.64 -4.71
N GLN A 77 10.21 6.33 -5.94
CA GLN A 77 11.11 5.99 -7.04
C GLN A 77 12.12 7.09 -7.35
N PHE A 78 11.71 8.35 -7.27
CA PHE A 78 12.56 9.52 -7.49
C PHE A 78 12.60 10.34 -6.22
N GLY A 79 13.66 10.14 -5.43
CA GLY A 79 13.90 10.95 -4.23
C GLY A 79 14.64 12.23 -4.57
N TRP A 80 14.32 13.32 -3.86
CA TRP A 80 15.07 14.57 -3.88
C TRP A 80 16.31 14.43 -2.98
N GLN A 81 17.13 13.40 -3.23
CA GLN A 81 18.36 13.24 -2.45
C GLN A 81 19.49 14.04 -3.07
N LYS A 82 19.98 15.01 -2.31
CA LYS A 82 21.38 15.41 -2.45
C LYS A 82 22.22 14.53 -1.51
N PRO A 83 23.44 14.15 -1.90
CA PRO A 83 24.33 13.40 -1.02
C PRO A 83 24.46 14.10 0.35
N GLY A 84 24.16 13.39 1.43
CA GLY A 84 24.21 13.91 2.80
C GLY A 84 22.96 14.62 3.32
N GLU A 85 21.88 14.75 2.54
CA GLU A 85 20.59 15.25 3.00
C GLU A 85 19.67 14.07 3.38
N HIS A 86 18.89 14.21 4.46
CA HIS A 86 17.82 13.29 4.80
C HIS A 86 16.73 13.39 3.74
N MET A 87 16.25 12.24 3.26
CA MET A 87 15.11 12.19 2.36
C MET A 87 13.86 12.64 3.10
N LEU A 88 13.17 13.66 2.57
CA LEU A 88 11.83 13.97 3.05
C LEU A 88 10.87 12.86 2.60
N PRO A 89 9.96 12.43 3.47
CA PRO A 89 8.96 11.44 3.08
C PRO A 89 8.10 11.99 1.93
N PRO A 90 7.63 11.15 1.02
CA PRO A 90 6.79 11.56 -0.12
C PRO A 90 5.57 12.37 0.30
N ILE A 91 5.03 12.07 1.46
CA ILE A 91 3.94 12.80 2.10
C ILE A 91 4.25 12.99 3.59
N GLU A 92 4.35 14.23 4.03
CA GLU A 92 4.48 14.57 5.44
C GLU A 92 3.11 14.57 6.13
N ASN A 93 3.06 14.03 7.35
CA ASN A 93 1.86 14.02 8.18
C ASN A 93 0.60 13.54 7.44
N PRO A 94 0.62 12.32 6.85
CA PRO A 94 -0.50 11.80 6.07
C PRO A 94 -1.80 11.81 6.87
N THR A 95 -1.76 11.42 8.13
CA THR A 95 -2.92 11.38 9.02
C THR A 95 -3.64 12.72 9.06
N LEU A 96 -2.93 13.83 9.29
CA LEU A 96 -3.54 15.16 9.36
C LEU A 96 -4.13 15.60 8.02
N LYS A 97 -3.44 15.29 6.91
CA LYS A 97 -3.95 15.61 5.57
C LYS A 97 -5.26 14.87 5.28
N TRP A 98 -5.29 13.57 5.51
CA TRP A 98 -6.50 12.78 5.28
C TRP A 98 -7.65 13.16 6.23
N GLN A 99 -7.35 13.52 7.49
CA GLN A 99 -8.33 14.08 8.42
C GLN A 99 -8.94 15.38 7.89
N ALA A 100 -8.10 16.27 7.33
CA ALA A 100 -8.57 17.54 6.74
C ALA A 100 -9.51 17.30 5.54
N PHE A 101 -9.36 16.18 4.82
CA PHE A 101 -10.27 15.74 3.77
C PHE A 101 -11.54 15.04 4.30
N GLY A 102 -11.72 14.94 5.62
CA GLY A 102 -12.93 14.38 6.25
C GLY A 102 -12.92 12.85 6.42
N TRP A 103 -11.75 12.21 6.32
CA TRP A 103 -11.58 10.77 6.51
C TRP A 103 -11.42 10.40 7.98
N ASN A 104 -11.85 9.19 8.34
CA ASN A 104 -11.40 8.51 9.54
C ASN A 104 -9.98 7.98 9.31
N THR A 105 -9.08 8.18 10.28
CA THR A 105 -7.67 7.81 10.12
C THR A 105 -7.23 6.90 11.26
N LEU A 106 -6.51 5.85 10.91
CA LEU A 106 -5.89 4.90 11.84
C LEU A 106 -4.41 4.81 11.48
N GLU A 107 -3.54 4.74 12.48
CA GLU A 107 -2.10 4.50 12.28
C GLU A 107 -1.70 3.18 12.93
N ILE A 108 -0.88 2.40 12.23
CA ILE A 108 -0.43 1.09 12.68
C ILE A 108 1.04 0.84 12.33
N ASN A 109 1.66 -0.10 13.05
CA ASN A 109 2.84 -0.77 12.54
C ASN A 109 2.41 -1.76 11.44
N GLY A 110 2.72 -1.45 10.17
CA GLY A 110 2.32 -2.25 9.01
C GLY A 110 2.92 -3.67 8.98
N HIS A 111 3.98 -3.93 9.77
CA HIS A 111 4.56 -5.26 9.95
C HIS A 111 3.93 -6.07 11.10
N ASN A 112 3.02 -5.47 11.86
CA ASN A 112 2.28 -6.17 12.92
C ASN A 112 0.91 -6.63 12.40
N ILE A 113 0.80 -7.92 12.10
CA ILE A 113 -0.43 -8.52 11.55
C ILE A 113 -1.63 -8.33 12.49
N HIS A 114 -1.42 -8.37 13.81
CA HIS A 114 -2.52 -8.18 14.77
C HIS A 114 -3.06 -6.74 14.74
N GLU A 115 -2.18 -5.74 14.67
CA GLU A 115 -2.60 -4.34 14.50
C GLU A 115 -3.32 -4.15 13.18
N PHE A 116 -2.82 -4.76 12.09
CA PHE A 116 -3.42 -4.67 10.76
C PHE A 116 -4.86 -5.23 10.76
N VAL A 117 -5.05 -6.43 11.28
CA VAL A 117 -6.38 -7.06 11.39
C VAL A 117 -7.31 -6.21 12.26
N SER A 118 -6.83 -5.70 13.40
CA SER A 118 -7.63 -4.83 14.29
C SER A 118 -8.04 -3.53 13.60
N ALA A 119 -7.15 -2.91 12.83
CA ALA A 119 -7.46 -1.69 12.07
C ALA A 119 -8.50 -1.94 10.96
N ILE A 120 -8.40 -3.07 10.26
CA ILE A 120 -9.43 -3.48 9.29
C ILE A 120 -10.79 -3.66 9.97
N GLN A 121 -10.84 -4.34 11.11
CA GLN A 121 -12.08 -4.52 11.87
C GLN A 121 -12.65 -3.17 12.37
N ALA A 122 -11.79 -2.27 12.87
CA ALA A 122 -12.20 -0.92 13.27
C ALA A 122 -12.74 -0.11 12.09
N SER A 123 -12.11 -0.20 10.91
CA SER A 123 -12.60 0.47 9.70
C SER A 123 -14.00 0.01 9.29
N GLN A 124 -14.33 -1.26 9.54
CA GLN A 124 -15.65 -1.82 9.24
C GLN A 124 -16.76 -1.29 10.16
N GLN A 125 -16.40 -0.81 11.35
CA GLN A 125 -17.34 -0.21 12.30
C GLN A 125 -17.52 1.30 12.10
N THR A 126 -16.65 1.94 11.32
CA THR A 126 -16.73 3.37 11.02
C THR A 126 -17.97 3.64 10.16
N GLN A 127 -18.76 4.65 10.56
CA GLN A 127 -19.97 5.04 9.85
C GLN A 127 -19.87 6.47 9.31
N GLY A 128 -20.41 6.68 8.12
CA GLY A 128 -20.55 8.00 7.50
C GLY A 128 -19.24 8.65 7.05
N LYS A 129 -18.11 7.94 7.10
CA LYS A 129 -16.80 8.41 6.64
C LYS A 129 -16.00 7.27 6.02
N PRO A 130 -15.27 7.51 4.91
CA PRO A 130 -14.25 6.57 4.46
C PRO A 130 -13.11 6.49 5.48
N THR A 131 -12.38 5.38 5.49
CA THR A 131 -11.24 5.16 6.40
C THR A 131 -9.95 5.03 5.62
N ILE A 132 -8.89 5.68 6.13
CA ILE A 132 -7.52 5.38 5.73
C ILE A 132 -6.75 4.79 6.91
N ILE A 133 -6.00 3.74 6.63
CA ILE A 133 -5.06 3.10 7.55
C ILE A 133 -3.65 3.47 7.09
N VAL A 134 -2.95 4.29 7.84
CA VAL A 134 -1.55 4.64 7.60
C VAL A 134 -0.70 3.52 8.20
N ALA A 135 -0.17 2.65 7.34
CA ALA A 135 0.64 1.52 7.74
C ALA A 135 2.13 1.91 7.64
N HIS A 136 2.77 2.13 8.79
CA HIS A 136 4.20 2.38 8.85
C HIS A 136 4.95 1.09 8.52
N THR A 137 5.68 1.10 7.42
CA THR A 137 6.42 -0.06 6.91
C THR A 137 7.88 0.28 6.64
N THR A 138 8.68 -0.75 6.49
CA THR A 138 10.06 -0.67 6.02
C THR A 138 10.12 -1.36 4.67
N LYS A 139 10.51 -0.65 3.62
CA LYS A 139 10.73 -1.25 2.31
C LYS A 139 11.82 -2.34 2.42
N GLY A 140 11.57 -3.51 1.81
CA GLY A 140 12.53 -4.61 1.82
C GLY A 140 12.65 -5.35 3.17
N LYS A 141 11.67 -5.18 4.07
CA LYS A 141 11.67 -5.76 5.42
C LYS A 141 12.00 -7.26 5.44
N GLY A 142 12.97 -7.61 6.27
CA GLY A 142 13.42 -8.99 6.45
C GLY A 142 14.62 -9.37 5.58
N VAL A 143 15.05 -8.48 4.67
CA VAL A 143 16.25 -8.68 3.84
C VAL A 143 17.24 -7.55 4.11
N SER A 144 18.34 -7.85 4.78
CA SER A 144 19.25 -6.86 5.37
C SER A 144 19.79 -5.81 4.38
N PHE A 145 20.09 -6.22 3.15
CA PHE A 145 20.62 -5.34 2.11
C PHE A 145 19.53 -4.59 1.32
N MET A 146 18.24 -4.91 1.56
CA MET A 146 17.08 -4.25 0.92
C MET A 146 16.38 -3.25 1.83
N GLU A 147 16.48 -3.42 3.16
CA GLU A 147 15.77 -2.55 4.11
C GLU A 147 16.15 -1.09 3.89
N ASP A 148 15.13 -0.22 3.76
CA ASP A 148 15.24 1.23 3.57
C ASP A 148 16.10 1.66 2.37
N GLN A 149 16.27 0.79 1.37
CA GLN A 149 17.03 1.11 0.17
C GLN A 149 16.07 1.38 -1.01
N PHE A 150 16.05 2.64 -1.49
CA PHE A 150 15.14 3.05 -2.57
C PHE A 150 15.45 2.36 -3.91
N ASP A 151 16.70 1.96 -4.16
CA ASP A 151 17.14 1.29 -5.39
C ASP A 151 16.37 0.00 -5.66
N TRP A 152 15.89 -0.67 -4.61
CA TRP A 152 15.07 -1.86 -4.70
C TRP A 152 13.62 -1.61 -5.17
N HIS A 153 13.29 -0.38 -5.53
CA HIS A 153 12.00 -0.11 -6.16
C HIS A 153 11.86 -0.81 -7.53
N ALA A 154 12.95 -0.88 -8.31
CA ALA A 154 12.92 -1.45 -9.66
C ALA A 154 14.13 -2.35 -9.98
N ARG A 155 14.98 -2.63 -9.00
CA ARG A 155 16.15 -3.49 -9.18
C ARG A 155 15.76 -4.97 -9.06
N VAL A 156 16.34 -5.80 -9.91
CA VAL A 156 16.24 -7.26 -9.83
C VAL A 156 17.47 -7.79 -9.09
N PRO A 157 17.33 -8.65 -8.06
CA PRO A 157 18.47 -9.24 -7.38
C PRO A 157 19.27 -10.16 -8.30
N THR A 158 20.59 -10.21 -8.09
CA THR A 158 21.46 -11.26 -8.66
C THR A 158 21.16 -12.62 -8.00
N ASN A 159 21.70 -13.70 -8.55
CA ASN A 159 21.51 -15.03 -7.96
C ASN A 159 22.07 -15.13 -6.54
N ASP A 160 23.22 -14.50 -6.26
CA ASP A 160 23.83 -14.50 -4.93
C ASP A 160 23.00 -13.68 -3.94
N GLU A 161 22.51 -12.51 -4.35
CA GLU A 161 21.60 -11.69 -3.57
C GLU A 161 20.27 -12.43 -3.30
N LEU A 162 19.74 -13.13 -4.30
CA LEU A 162 18.52 -13.94 -4.12
C LEU A 162 18.75 -15.06 -3.11
N ALA A 163 19.87 -15.78 -3.20
CA ALA A 163 20.22 -16.83 -2.23
C ALA A 163 20.30 -16.29 -0.80
N THR A 164 20.95 -15.13 -0.63
CA THR A 164 21.07 -14.46 0.67
C THR A 164 19.69 -14.01 1.19
N ALA A 165 18.87 -13.41 0.35
CA ALA A 165 17.53 -12.95 0.73
C ALA A 165 16.63 -14.12 1.17
N LEU A 166 16.67 -15.24 0.43
CA LEU A 166 15.89 -16.44 0.78
C LEU A 166 16.39 -17.10 2.08
N ASP A 167 17.68 -17.05 2.35
CA ASP A 167 18.24 -17.53 3.62
C ASP A 167 17.76 -16.67 4.80
N GLU A 168 17.86 -15.35 4.69
CA GLU A 168 17.37 -14.40 5.71
C GLU A 168 15.87 -14.55 5.97
N LEU A 169 15.07 -14.87 4.94
CA LEU A 169 13.64 -15.11 5.04
C LEU A 169 13.29 -16.55 5.48
N GLY A 170 14.26 -17.41 5.74
CA GLY A 170 14.06 -18.82 6.12
C GLY A 170 13.45 -19.67 4.97
N GLN A 171 13.69 -19.31 3.71
CA GLN A 171 13.13 -19.94 2.52
C GLN A 171 14.19 -20.58 1.60
N THR A 172 15.30 -21.00 2.14
CA THR A 172 16.45 -21.58 1.39
C THR A 172 16.06 -22.76 0.50
N GLY A 173 15.04 -23.53 0.86
CA GLY A 173 14.54 -24.65 0.05
C GLY A 173 13.98 -24.24 -1.31
N LEU A 174 13.38 -23.05 -1.44
CA LEU A 174 12.79 -22.56 -2.68
C LEU A 174 13.83 -22.26 -3.76
N PHE A 175 15.05 -21.85 -3.36
CA PHE A 175 16.13 -21.57 -4.29
C PHE A 175 16.64 -22.83 -4.99
N GLN A 176 16.73 -23.94 -4.27
CA GLN A 176 17.19 -25.22 -4.80
C GLN A 176 16.19 -25.79 -5.82
N GLU A 177 14.89 -25.66 -5.58
CA GLU A 177 13.85 -26.09 -6.50
C GLU A 177 13.81 -25.25 -7.80
N SER A 178 14.02 -23.93 -7.71
CA SER A 178 14.01 -23.04 -8.88
C SER A 178 15.21 -23.29 -9.81
N MET A 179 16.38 -23.62 -9.25
CA MET A 179 17.59 -23.92 -10.04
C MET A 179 17.53 -25.33 -10.66
N ALA A 180 16.84 -26.29 -10.04
CA ALA A 180 16.63 -27.63 -10.57
C ALA A 180 15.57 -27.67 -11.69
N GLY A 181 14.56 -26.79 -11.66
CA GLY A 181 13.48 -26.71 -12.65
C GLY A 181 13.86 -25.97 -13.95
N GLY A 182 14.97 -25.24 -13.98
CA GLY A 182 15.43 -24.47 -15.13
C GLY A 182 16.27 -25.25 -16.16
N GLN A 183 16.41 -26.57 -16.00
CA GLN A 183 17.17 -27.45 -16.89
C GLN A 183 16.30 -28.40 -17.74
N SER A 184 15.02 -28.14 -17.88
CA SER A 184 14.12 -28.96 -18.72
C SER A 184 13.57 -28.19 -19.91
#